data_961af1dfe3efe40bb4c20fcac840114d
#
_entry.id   961af1dfe3efe40bb4c20fcac840114d
#
_cell.length_a   1.000
_cell.length_b   1.000
_cell.length_c   1.000
_cell.angle_alpha   90.00
_cell.angle_beta   90.00
_cell.angle_gamma   90.00
#
_symmetry.space_group_name_H-M   'P 1'
#
loop_
_entity.id
_entity.type
_entity.pdbx_description
1 polymer ?
#
loop_
_entity_poly.entity_id
_entity_poly.type
_entity_poly.pdbx_seq_one_letter_code
_entity_poly.pdbx_strand_id
1 'polypeptide(L)'
;IFEITRHIDLGSYLFNPYRKTQCVLKQDGFILFKGYLRLLDIVDKEGEISYNVNLYSEVIALADSLKDLTFSDLGFTELEHDYNRDEIENSWNDSPATGITYLNASTSGFRDANSTVKYPFCDWNHQIIVGGTGNTAAVAGNPELPTLETAFRPFINIKYLIDRIFGNSPQFTYTSTFFETDDFKKLYMDFNWGADNSPVTFNLTGQLTKISDFNLTNSFNTLDFDTMAIVGGTILNANFGYSSGVFTAQEDGQVYTFNYSMNFNRGLTADTLFVQWLVNGTPVDADSSTSSLFPYSGNFTTPPLEAGDTVLCQAFSTLGLYELNGVFSAFGTTPSLVTITTSVTQTTSDSLLGTLRGELGQWEFLNGLITMFNLVTTPNVNNPNNLIIEPYVDIFINNTSVELDWTDKIDISQIKLKPLTDLKKDTIFKFVEDDDDYAFNNYKSSLSGFLYGSLEYTAPDSFDILEGTEEIIAEPFAATVVKPLMAQYPNLITPAIYSVNDDGVSEGFENSPRILYNNGKKTSSNSYFIPEANGVAAFQQTEYLEFSHLHTALAIADSLDFNFGLHQLLL
;
A
#
# COMPACT_ATOMS: atom_id res chain seq x y z
N ILE A 1 -43.75 -17.09 20.12
CA ILE A 1 -42.49 -16.37 20.34
C ILE A 1 -42.75 -14.96 20.84
N PHE A 2 -43.65 -14.20 20.20
CA PHE A 2 -43.91 -12.80 20.51
C PHE A 2 -44.85 -12.56 21.72
N GLU A 3 -45.66 -13.53 22.10
CA GLU A 3 -46.50 -13.42 23.30
C GLU A 3 -45.72 -13.22 24.57
N ILE A 4 -44.49 -13.66 24.58
CA ILE A 4 -43.56 -13.63 25.72
C ILE A 4 -43.03 -12.20 25.98
N THR A 5 -43.10 -11.27 25.04
CA THR A 5 -42.67 -9.88 25.21
C THR A 5 -43.60 -9.08 26.13
N ARG A 6 -44.79 -9.59 26.46
CA ARG A 6 -45.73 -8.97 27.42
C ARG A 6 -45.29 -9.12 28.90
N HIS A 7 -44.40 -10.02 29.21
CA HIS A 7 -43.96 -10.33 30.56
C HIS A 7 -42.49 -10.02 30.76
N ILE A 8 -42.20 -8.96 31.47
CA ILE A 8 -40.85 -8.40 31.67
C ILE A 8 -39.92 -9.31 32.51
N ASP A 9 -40.44 -10.36 33.15
CA ASP A 9 -39.70 -11.14 34.17
C ASP A 9 -39.32 -12.56 33.84
N LEU A 10 -39.31 -12.98 32.57
CA LEU A 10 -39.01 -14.34 32.23
C LEU A 10 -37.66 -14.45 31.48
N GLY A 11 -36.70 -15.04 32.12
CA GLY A 11 -35.28 -15.26 31.76
C GLY A 11 -34.92 -15.56 30.30
N SER A 12 -33.73 -16.04 30.07
CA SER A 12 -32.94 -16.09 28.84
C SER A 12 -33.55 -16.67 27.52
N TYR A 13 -34.81 -17.05 27.53
CA TYR A 13 -35.53 -17.61 26.34
C TYR A 13 -36.51 -16.63 25.70
N LEU A 14 -36.51 -15.37 26.12
CA LEU A 14 -37.49 -14.39 25.65
C LEU A 14 -36.97 -13.61 24.45
N PHE A 15 -37.88 -13.34 23.48
CA PHE A 15 -37.60 -12.41 22.42
C PHE A 15 -37.34 -11.01 23.00
N ASN A 16 -36.16 -10.45 22.69
CA ASN A 16 -35.81 -9.10 23.07
C ASN A 16 -35.93 -8.18 21.86
N PRO A 17 -36.92 -7.25 21.79
CA PRO A 17 -37.11 -6.37 20.64
C PRO A 17 -35.95 -5.39 20.42
N TYR A 18 -35.07 -5.23 21.40
CA TYR A 18 -33.89 -4.36 21.31
C TYR A 18 -32.62 -5.09 20.83
N ARG A 19 -32.73 -6.40 20.53
CA ARG A 19 -31.62 -7.19 19.99
C ARG A 19 -31.96 -7.68 18.59
N LYS A 20 -30.97 -7.69 17.71
CA LYS A 20 -31.07 -8.34 16.39
C LYS A 20 -31.28 -9.84 16.62
N THR A 21 -32.41 -10.37 16.14
CA THR A 21 -32.76 -11.79 16.27
C THR A 21 -32.72 -12.43 14.90
N GLN A 22 -31.87 -13.44 14.73
CA GLN A 22 -31.81 -14.19 13.46
C GLN A 22 -33.17 -14.83 13.15
N CYS A 23 -33.59 -14.75 11.90
CA CYS A 23 -34.84 -15.31 11.43
C CYS A 23 -34.69 -15.99 10.07
N VAL A 24 -35.55 -16.96 9.85
CA VAL A 24 -35.71 -17.63 8.57
C VAL A 24 -37.20 -17.64 8.23
N LEU A 25 -37.55 -16.99 7.13
CA LEU A 25 -38.89 -17.09 6.59
C LEU A 25 -38.99 -18.26 5.61
N LYS A 26 -39.90 -19.17 5.90
CA LYS A 26 -40.15 -20.34 5.05
C LYS A 26 -41.62 -20.38 4.61
N GLN A 27 -41.83 -20.78 3.38
CA GLN A 27 -43.15 -21.10 2.86
C GLN A 27 -43.08 -22.46 2.18
N ASP A 28 -43.96 -23.37 2.55
CA ASP A 28 -44.06 -24.74 2.02
C ASP A 28 -42.71 -25.53 2.06
N GLY A 29 -41.92 -25.24 3.08
CA GLY A 29 -40.60 -25.86 3.26
C GLY A 29 -39.44 -25.15 2.53
N PHE A 30 -39.73 -24.22 1.64
CA PHE A 30 -38.74 -23.41 0.96
C PHE A 30 -38.35 -22.19 1.80
N ILE A 31 -37.06 -21.90 1.83
CA ILE A 31 -36.54 -20.70 2.49
C ILE A 31 -36.74 -19.51 1.54
N LEU A 32 -37.62 -18.58 1.91
CA LEU A 32 -37.85 -17.35 1.18
C LEU A 32 -36.93 -16.24 1.58
N PHE A 33 -36.50 -16.24 2.86
CA PHE A 33 -35.65 -15.18 3.41
C PHE A 33 -34.87 -15.71 4.60
N LYS A 34 -33.62 -15.29 4.71
CA LYS A 34 -32.78 -15.42 5.90
C LYS A 34 -32.27 -14.04 6.27
N GLY A 35 -32.17 -13.76 7.56
CA GLY A 35 -31.67 -12.48 8.02
C GLY A 35 -32.06 -12.21 9.48
N TYR A 36 -32.28 -10.96 9.79
CA TYR A 36 -32.64 -10.49 11.12
C TYR A 36 -34.04 -9.93 11.13
N LEU A 37 -34.73 -10.18 12.24
CA LEU A 37 -36.08 -9.69 12.50
C LEU A 37 -36.03 -8.54 13.52
N ARG A 38 -36.73 -7.47 13.20
CA ARG A 38 -37.03 -6.37 14.09
C ARG A 38 -38.54 -6.25 14.27
N LEU A 39 -39.00 -6.32 15.52
CA LEU A 39 -40.38 -6.04 15.83
C LEU A 39 -40.63 -4.54 15.78
N LEU A 40 -41.63 -4.09 15.02
CA LEU A 40 -42.07 -2.70 14.94
C LEU A 40 -43.12 -2.39 15.98
N ASP A 41 -44.24 -3.13 15.92
CA ASP A 41 -45.33 -2.97 16.85
C ASP A 41 -46.12 -4.28 17.03
N ILE A 42 -46.97 -4.29 18.03
CA ILE A 42 -47.93 -5.37 18.33
C ILE A 42 -49.30 -4.75 18.37
N VAL A 43 -50.19 -5.23 17.51
CA VAL A 43 -51.58 -4.78 17.47
C VAL A 43 -52.47 -5.85 18.08
N ASP A 44 -53.27 -5.48 19.08
CA ASP A 44 -54.31 -6.32 19.69
C ASP A 44 -55.67 -5.75 19.31
N LYS A 45 -56.38 -6.48 18.51
CA LYS A 45 -57.72 -6.11 18.08
C LYS A 45 -58.71 -7.19 18.51
N GLU A 46 -59.51 -6.86 19.54
CA GLU A 46 -60.56 -7.76 20.08
C GLU A 46 -60.01 -9.16 20.50
N GLY A 47 -58.78 -9.23 20.95
CA GLY A 47 -58.10 -10.47 21.34
C GLY A 47 -57.34 -11.19 20.22
N GLU A 48 -57.43 -10.68 18.97
CA GLU A 48 -56.58 -11.12 17.88
C GLU A 48 -55.29 -10.30 17.87
N ILE A 49 -54.15 -10.97 18.11
CA ILE A 49 -52.85 -10.34 18.21
C ILE A 49 -52.10 -10.49 16.88
N SER A 50 -51.72 -9.37 16.28
CA SER A 50 -50.85 -9.32 15.11
C SER A 50 -49.51 -8.63 15.42
N TYR A 51 -48.48 -9.02 14.71
CA TYR A 51 -47.10 -8.51 14.89
C TYR A 51 -46.63 -7.91 13.58
N ASN A 52 -46.31 -6.63 13.61
CA ASN A 52 -45.63 -5.97 12.48
C ASN A 52 -44.12 -6.09 12.66
N VAL A 53 -43.46 -6.72 11.70
CA VAL A 53 -42.05 -6.99 11.73
C VAL A 53 -41.36 -6.56 10.45
N ASN A 54 -40.16 -6.01 10.58
CA ASN A 54 -39.27 -5.84 9.45
C ASN A 54 -38.26 -6.97 9.42
N LEU A 55 -37.96 -7.48 8.22
CA LEU A 55 -36.92 -8.45 7.98
C LEU A 55 -35.76 -7.74 7.27
N TYR A 56 -34.58 -7.85 7.84
CA TYR A 56 -33.35 -7.26 7.30
C TYR A 56 -32.42 -8.36 6.85
N SER A 57 -31.86 -8.23 5.63
CA SER A 57 -30.87 -9.18 5.13
C SER A 57 -29.56 -9.08 5.90
N GLU A 58 -28.72 -10.12 5.82
CA GLU A 58 -27.36 -10.10 6.38
C GLU A 58 -26.50 -9.01 5.76
N VAL A 59 -26.75 -8.62 4.51
CA VAL A 59 -26.05 -7.51 3.83
C VAL A 59 -26.26 -6.19 4.56
N ILE A 60 -27.52 -5.91 4.99
CA ILE A 60 -27.80 -4.72 5.81
C ILE A 60 -27.07 -4.81 7.15
N ALA A 61 -26.96 -6.01 7.72
CA ALA A 61 -26.22 -6.20 8.96
C ALA A 61 -24.72 -6.00 8.78
N LEU A 62 -24.12 -6.39 7.63
CA LEU A 62 -22.75 -6.07 7.27
C LEU A 62 -22.56 -4.55 7.16
N ALA A 63 -23.39 -3.87 6.38
CA ALA A 63 -23.33 -2.41 6.24
C ALA A 63 -23.42 -1.72 7.61
N ASP A 64 -24.36 -2.13 8.46
CA ASP A 64 -24.50 -1.61 9.83
C ASP A 64 -23.27 -1.86 10.71
N SER A 65 -22.55 -2.96 10.50
CA SER A 65 -21.35 -3.30 11.27
C SER A 65 -20.11 -2.52 10.83
N LEU A 66 -20.08 -2.08 9.58
CA LEU A 66 -18.92 -1.41 8.98
C LEU A 66 -19.08 0.11 8.79
N LYS A 67 -20.32 0.64 8.90
CA LYS A 67 -20.62 2.05 8.58
C LYS A 67 -19.84 3.09 9.40
N ASP A 68 -19.47 2.73 10.64
CA ASP A 68 -18.75 3.61 11.55
C ASP A 68 -17.24 3.28 11.61
N LEU A 69 -16.77 2.32 10.79
CA LEU A 69 -15.37 1.89 10.73
C LEU A 69 -14.68 2.49 9.51
N THR A 70 -13.44 2.90 9.70
CA THR A 70 -12.56 3.43 8.64
C THR A 70 -11.36 2.52 8.40
N PHE A 71 -10.53 2.86 7.43
CA PHE A 71 -9.29 2.11 7.19
C PHE A 71 -8.28 2.28 8.33
N SER A 72 -8.33 3.38 9.08
CA SER A 72 -7.52 3.55 10.28
C SER A 72 -7.77 2.47 11.34
N ASP A 73 -8.95 1.86 11.36
CA ASP A 73 -9.26 0.73 12.26
C ASP A 73 -8.61 -0.59 11.83
N LEU A 74 -8.14 -0.70 10.58
CA LEU A 74 -7.49 -1.92 10.08
C LEU A 74 -6.05 -2.07 10.58
N GLY A 75 -5.30 -0.97 10.64
CA GLY A 75 -3.88 -0.95 10.93
C GLY A 75 -3.05 -1.69 9.87
N PHE A 76 -1.96 -1.10 9.42
CA PHE A 76 -1.13 -1.66 8.34
C PHE A 76 0.33 -1.92 8.77
N THR A 77 0.56 -2.15 10.06
CA THR A 77 1.90 -2.45 10.59
C THR A 77 2.61 -3.60 9.85
N GLU A 78 1.85 -4.54 9.31
CA GLU A 78 2.40 -5.64 8.51
C GLU A 78 2.94 -5.21 7.14
N LEU A 79 2.59 -4.00 6.67
CA LEU A 79 3.04 -3.44 5.40
C LEU A 79 4.25 -2.52 5.56
N GLU A 80 4.74 -2.31 6.77
CA GLU A 80 5.91 -1.47 7.02
C GLU A 80 7.16 -2.03 6.35
N HIS A 81 7.87 -1.18 5.62
CA HIS A 81 9.08 -1.53 4.88
C HIS A 81 9.95 -0.29 4.64
N ASP A 82 11.19 -0.51 4.28
CA ASP A 82 12.09 0.58 3.92
C ASP A 82 11.64 1.21 2.59
N TYR A 83 11.70 2.52 2.52
CA TYR A 83 11.34 3.28 1.33
C TYR A 83 12.61 3.78 0.64
N ASN A 84 13.09 2.98 -0.27
CA ASN A 84 14.29 3.21 -1.06
C ASN A 84 14.09 2.70 -2.50
N ARG A 85 15.05 2.93 -3.35
CA ARG A 85 15.02 2.48 -4.75
C ARG A 85 14.83 0.96 -4.85
N ASP A 86 15.56 0.20 -4.06
CA ASP A 86 15.56 -1.26 -4.15
C ASP A 86 14.19 -1.85 -3.79
N GLU A 87 13.57 -1.39 -2.72
CA GLU A 87 12.23 -1.86 -2.33
C GLU A 87 11.14 -1.39 -3.31
N ILE A 88 11.31 -0.21 -3.94
CA ILE A 88 10.46 0.22 -5.05
C ILE A 88 10.60 -0.74 -6.23
N GLU A 89 11.83 -1.04 -6.67
CA GLU A 89 12.09 -1.97 -7.79
C GLU A 89 11.70 -3.41 -7.45
N ASN A 90 11.89 -3.86 -6.21
CA ASN A 90 11.40 -5.13 -5.70
C ASN A 90 9.88 -5.26 -5.84
N SER A 91 9.15 -4.17 -5.60
CA SER A 91 7.69 -4.14 -5.77
C SER A 91 7.23 -4.43 -7.21
N TRP A 92 8.08 -4.21 -8.22
CA TRP A 92 7.73 -4.44 -9.63
C TRP A 92 7.80 -5.91 -10.04
N ASN A 93 8.48 -6.75 -9.23
CA ASN A 93 8.66 -8.15 -9.55
C ASN A 93 7.44 -8.99 -9.17
N ASP A 94 7.13 -9.98 -10.00
CA ASP A 94 6.10 -10.97 -9.74
C ASP A 94 6.68 -12.31 -9.26
N SER A 95 8.01 -12.40 -9.08
CA SER A 95 8.68 -13.61 -8.62
C SER A 95 8.63 -13.70 -7.08
N PRO A 96 8.26 -14.85 -6.52
CA PRO A 96 8.24 -15.05 -5.07
C PRO A 96 9.59 -14.86 -4.35
N ALA A 97 10.69 -14.87 -5.10
CA ALA A 97 12.04 -14.74 -4.52
C ALA A 97 12.49 -13.28 -4.35
N THR A 98 11.79 -12.33 -4.97
CA THR A 98 12.22 -10.92 -5.03
C THR A 98 11.01 -10.02 -4.89
N GLY A 99 10.54 -9.81 -3.71
CA GLY A 99 9.46 -8.88 -3.38
C GLY A 99 9.94 -7.88 -2.33
N ILE A 100 9.05 -6.99 -1.92
CA ILE A 100 9.32 -6.06 -0.81
C ILE A 100 9.74 -6.82 0.44
N THR A 101 10.79 -6.36 1.09
CA THR A 101 11.25 -6.84 2.39
C THR A 101 10.50 -6.09 3.49
N TYR A 102 9.48 -6.72 4.04
CA TYR A 102 8.70 -6.11 5.11
C TYR A 102 9.40 -6.23 6.46
N LEU A 103 9.35 -5.16 7.25
CA LEU A 103 10.03 -5.05 8.53
C LEU A 103 9.42 -5.95 9.61
N ASN A 104 8.12 -6.16 9.56
CA ASN A 104 7.41 -6.99 10.52
C ASN A 104 7.11 -8.37 9.93
N ALA A 105 7.54 -9.41 10.61
CA ALA A 105 7.10 -10.77 10.32
C ALA A 105 5.60 -10.87 10.67
N SER A 106 4.74 -10.56 9.71
CA SER A 106 3.30 -10.52 9.95
C SER A 106 2.75 -11.90 10.22
N THR A 107 1.81 -11.93 11.15
CA THR A 107 1.00 -13.11 11.48
C THR A 107 -0.41 -13.04 10.88
N SER A 108 -0.76 -11.98 10.17
CA SER A 108 -2.13 -11.79 9.66
C SER A 108 -2.51 -12.79 8.56
N GLY A 109 -1.54 -13.29 7.80
CA GLY A 109 -1.76 -14.25 6.72
C GLY A 109 -2.37 -13.66 5.44
N PHE A 110 -2.62 -12.34 5.40
CA PHE A 110 -3.18 -11.66 4.22
C PHE A 110 -2.13 -11.08 3.29
N ARG A 111 -0.97 -10.74 3.83
CA ARG A 111 0.12 -10.12 3.09
C ARG A 111 0.84 -11.10 2.17
N ASP A 112 1.14 -10.64 0.98
CA ASP A 112 2.03 -11.29 0.02
C ASP A 112 3.18 -10.34 -0.33
N ALA A 113 4.41 -10.83 -0.34
CA ALA A 113 5.60 -10.01 -0.58
C ALA A 113 5.62 -9.40 -1.99
N ASN A 114 4.99 -10.05 -2.96
CA ASN A 114 5.08 -9.65 -4.36
C ASN A 114 3.88 -8.87 -4.86
N SER A 115 2.72 -8.99 -4.22
CA SER A 115 1.47 -8.48 -4.76
C SER A 115 0.72 -7.54 -3.82
N THR A 116 1.10 -7.39 -2.56
CA THR A 116 0.32 -6.58 -1.62
C THR A 116 0.55 -5.09 -1.82
N VAL A 117 1.81 -4.65 -1.89
CA VAL A 117 2.17 -3.24 -2.12
C VAL A 117 2.94 -3.13 -3.43
N LYS A 118 2.61 -2.14 -4.23
CA LYS A 118 3.27 -1.82 -5.49
C LYS A 118 3.56 -0.32 -5.55
N TYR A 119 4.65 0.03 -6.22
CA TYR A 119 5.07 1.40 -6.50
C TYR A 119 5.09 1.62 -8.03
N PRO A 120 3.93 1.87 -8.66
CA PRO A 120 3.89 2.15 -10.08
C PRO A 120 4.50 3.51 -10.39
N PHE A 121 4.98 3.67 -11.62
CA PHE A 121 5.41 4.96 -12.12
C PHE A 121 4.18 5.83 -12.42
N CYS A 122 3.96 6.86 -11.62
CA CYS A 122 2.86 7.82 -11.77
C CYS A 122 3.40 9.25 -11.87
N ASP A 123 2.75 10.07 -12.67
CA ASP A 123 3.05 11.50 -12.76
C ASP A 123 2.23 12.25 -11.69
N TRP A 124 2.86 12.52 -10.56
CA TRP A 124 2.26 13.26 -9.45
C TRP A 124 2.57 14.75 -9.59
N ASN A 125 1.54 15.55 -9.85
CA ASN A 125 1.64 17.01 -9.94
C ASN A 125 2.65 17.54 -10.99
N HIS A 126 2.98 16.73 -11.99
CA HIS A 126 3.89 17.09 -13.07
C HIS A 126 5.25 17.65 -12.60
N GLN A 127 5.82 17.02 -11.58
CA GLN A 127 7.08 17.44 -10.96
C GLN A 127 8.32 16.77 -11.57
N ILE A 128 8.14 15.84 -12.50
CA ILE A 128 9.22 15.17 -13.21
C ILE A 128 9.88 16.17 -14.16
N ILE A 129 11.16 16.39 -14.01
CA ILE A 129 11.94 17.34 -14.80
C ILE A 129 12.66 16.64 -15.96
N VAL A 130 13.24 17.42 -16.87
CA VAL A 130 14.11 16.91 -17.93
C VAL A 130 15.56 16.98 -17.48
N GLY A 131 16.28 15.88 -17.59
CA GLY A 131 17.64 15.74 -17.10
C GLY A 131 18.63 16.76 -17.69
N GLY A 132 19.69 16.98 -16.94
CA GLY A 132 20.76 17.93 -17.29
C GLY A 132 20.65 19.29 -16.59
N THR A 133 19.64 19.47 -15.73
CA THR A 133 19.44 20.74 -15.01
C THR A 133 19.98 20.76 -13.59
N GLY A 134 20.19 19.63 -12.96
CA GLY A 134 20.63 19.56 -11.56
C GLY A 134 21.54 18.39 -11.21
N ASN A 135 21.47 17.31 -11.92
CA ASN A 135 22.28 16.10 -11.67
C ASN A 135 23.27 15.89 -12.81
N THR A 136 24.57 15.87 -12.49
CA THR A 136 25.65 15.71 -13.49
C THR A 136 25.69 14.34 -14.16
N ALA A 137 25.02 13.34 -13.57
CA ALA A 137 24.94 11.99 -14.12
C ALA A 137 23.69 11.80 -15.01
N ALA A 138 22.69 12.69 -14.95
CA ALA A 138 21.50 12.59 -15.76
C ALA A 138 21.80 12.77 -17.25
N VAL A 139 21.21 11.93 -18.09
CA VAL A 139 21.32 12.07 -19.54
C VAL A 139 20.49 13.27 -19.99
N ALA A 140 21.14 14.22 -20.66
CA ALA A 140 20.48 15.43 -21.12
C ALA A 140 19.25 15.09 -22.00
N GLY A 141 18.12 15.65 -21.65
CA GLY A 141 16.87 15.44 -22.37
C GLY A 141 16.02 14.24 -21.87
N ASN A 142 16.51 13.41 -20.97
CA ASN A 142 15.73 12.30 -20.40
C ASN A 142 14.98 12.75 -19.13
N PRO A 143 13.88 12.06 -18.76
CA PRO A 143 13.17 12.34 -17.51
C PRO A 143 14.08 12.14 -16.30
N GLU A 144 13.99 13.06 -15.34
CA GLU A 144 14.72 13.03 -14.08
C GLU A 144 13.76 13.24 -12.93
N LEU A 145 13.80 12.32 -11.96
CA LEU A 145 13.01 12.41 -10.75
C LEU A 145 13.80 13.22 -9.71
N PRO A 146 13.29 14.35 -9.22
CA PRO A 146 13.91 15.08 -8.12
C PRO A 146 14.01 14.27 -6.83
N THR A 147 12.97 13.49 -6.53
CA THR A 147 12.89 12.57 -5.39
C THR A 147 12.14 11.31 -5.82
N LEU A 148 12.25 10.25 -5.05
CA LEU A 148 11.48 9.02 -5.28
C LEU A 148 9.98 9.28 -5.24
N GLU A 149 9.52 10.11 -4.31
CA GLU A 149 8.11 10.46 -4.11
C GLU A 149 7.48 11.20 -5.30
N THR A 150 8.31 11.77 -6.17
CA THR A 150 7.86 12.44 -7.39
C THR A 150 7.11 11.50 -8.34
N ALA A 151 7.47 10.22 -8.34
CA ALA A 151 6.82 9.22 -9.20
C ALA A 151 6.29 8.00 -8.44
N PHE A 152 6.89 7.63 -7.31
CA PHE A 152 6.61 6.37 -6.64
C PHE A 152 5.91 6.60 -5.31
N ARG A 153 4.61 6.35 -5.29
CA ARG A 153 3.78 6.34 -4.09
C ARG A 153 3.09 4.99 -3.97
N PRO A 154 2.77 4.52 -2.75
CA PRO A 154 2.27 3.16 -2.56
C PRO A 154 0.87 2.98 -3.11
N PHE A 155 0.66 1.83 -3.72
CA PHE A 155 -0.64 1.30 -4.11
C PHE A 155 -0.83 -0.04 -3.41
N ILE A 156 -1.97 -0.23 -2.79
CA ILE A 156 -2.29 -1.45 -2.03
C ILE A 156 -3.32 -2.27 -2.81
N ASN A 157 -3.11 -3.58 -2.85
CA ASN A 157 -3.95 -4.52 -3.57
C ASN A 157 -5.39 -4.53 -3.02
N ILE A 158 -6.39 -4.43 -3.91
CA ILE A 158 -7.81 -4.40 -3.53
C ILE A 158 -8.23 -5.67 -2.79
N LYS A 159 -7.78 -6.84 -3.27
CA LYS A 159 -8.11 -8.12 -2.62
C LYS A 159 -7.58 -8.18 -1.19
N TYR A 160 -6.37 -7.69 -0.96
CA TYR A 160 -5.80 -7.57 0.38
C TYR A 160 -6.67 -6.69 1.29
N LEU A 161 -7.14 -5.54 0.80
CA LEU A 161 -8.00 -4.64 1.58
C LEU A 161 -9.33 -5.30 1.96
N ILE A 162 -9.95 -6.01 1.01
CA ILE A 162 -11.15 -6.80 1.27
C ILE A 162 -10.89 -7.86 2.35
N ASP A 163 -9.80 -8.63 2.21
CA ASP A 163 -9.44 -9.67 3.17
C ASP A 163 -9.20 -9.09 4.58
N ARG A 164 -8.58 -7.91 4.66
CA ARG A 164 -8.37 -7.20 5.94
C ARG A 164 -9.68 -6.75 6.57
N ILE A 165 -10.61 -6.18 5.81
CA ILE A 165 -11.93 -5.75 6.29
C ILE A 165 -12.68 -6.95 6.88
N PHE A 166 -12.78 -8.05 6.13
CA PHE A 166 -13.47 -9.25 6.61
C PHE A 166 -12.70 -9.99 7.69
N GLY A 167 -11.37 -9.96 7.67
CA GLY A 167 -10.51 -10.54 8.70
C GLY A 167 -10.63 -9.82 10.05
N ASN A 168 -10.90 -8.53 10.07
CA ASN A 168 -11.18 -7.76 11.27
C ASN A 168 -12.65 -7.86 11.72
N SER A 169 -13.54 -8.33 10.86
CA SER A 169 -14.95 -8.51 11.21
C SER A 169 -15.13 -9.81 12.01
N PRO A 170 -15.54 -9.75 13.28
CA PRO A 170 -15.77 -10.97 14.07
C PRO A 170 -17.04 -11.72 13.66
N GLN A 171 -17.89 -11.14 12.82
CA GLN A 171 -19.22 -11.64 12.52
C GLN A 171 -19.36 -12.18 11.10
N PHE A 172 -18.64 -11.60 10.12
CA PHE A 172 -18.84 -11.90 8.71
C PHE A 172 -17.57 -12.43 8.07
N THR A 173 -17.76 -13.42 7.21
CA THR A 173 -16.78 -13.90 6.25
C THR A 173 -17.38 -13.79 4.85
N TYR A 174 -16.58 -13.92 3.82
CA TYR A 174 -17.10 -13.92 2.44
C TYR A 174 -16.54 -15.08 1.62
N THR A 175 -17.20 -15.34 0.50
CA THR A 175 -16.75 -16.22 -0.58
C THR A 175 -17.06 -15.53 -1.89
N SER A 176 -16.08 -15.46 -2.78
CA SER A 176 -16.24 -14.88 -4.12
C SER A 176 -15.28 -15.57 -5.08
N THR A 177 -15.78 -16.06 -6.19
CA THR A 177 -14.93 -16.55 -7.29
C THR A 177 -14.42 -15.40 -8.13
N PHE A 178 -15.18 -14.30 -8.21
CA PHE A 178 -14.80 -13.09 -8.91
C PHE A 178 -13.56 -12.44 -8.32
N PHE A 179 -13.48 -12.32 -6.99
CA PHE A 179 -12.31 -11.75 -6.31
C PHE A 179 -11.06 -12.64 -6.40
N GLU A 180 -11.20 -13.89 -6.77
CA GLU A 180 -10.09 -14.82 -6.99
C GLU A 180 -9.57 -14.84 -8.43
N THR A 181 -10.23 -14.11 -9.34
CA THR A 181 -9.77 -14.01 -10.73
C THR A 181 -8.42 -13.29 -10.83
N ASP A 182 -7.62 -13.66 -11.82
CA ASP A 182 -6.31 -13.05 -12.06
C ASP A 182 -6.42 -11.55 -12.38
N ASP A 183 -7.49 -11.14 -13.04
CA ASP A 183 -7.72 -9.73 -13.38
C ASP A 183 -8.09 -8.91 -12.16
N PHE A 184 -8.95 -9.42 -11.28
CA PHE A 184 -9.30 -8.72 -10.04
C PHE A 184 -8.09 -8.54 -9.12
N LYS A 185 -7.22 -9.56 -9.02
CA LYS A 185 -5.98 -9.52 -8.24
C LYS A 185 -4.95 -8.50 -8.74
N LYS A 186 -5.13 -7.95 -9.93
CA LYS A 186 -4.30 -6.87 -10.48
C LYS A 186 -4.84 -5.47 -10.20
N LEU A 187 -5.90 -5.35 -9.41
CA LEU A 187 -6.47 -4.06 -9.02
C LEU A 187 -5.80 -3.55 -7.74
N TYR A 188 -5.43 -2.28 -7.77
CA TYR A 188 -4.74 -1.60 -6.68
C TYR A 188 -5.37 -0.24 -6.43
N MET A 189 -5.46 0.14 -5.16
CA MET A 189 -5.88 1.47 -4.74
C MET A 189 -4.68 2.28 -4.27
N ASP A 190 -4.65 3.56 -4.60
CA ASP A 190 -3.61 4.47 -4.16
C ASP A 190 -3.69 4.76 -2.66
N PHE A 191 -2.52 4.75 -2.01
CA PHE A 191 -2.30 5.22 -0.65
C PHE A 191 -1.26 6.33 -0.68
N ASN A 192 -1.53 7.34 -1.51
CA ASN A 192 -0.61 8.46 -1.63
C ASN A 192 -0.60 9.28 -0.34
N TRP A 193 0.59 9.70 0.05
CA TRP A 193 0.80 10.63 1.16
C TRP A 193 0.94 12.05 0.64
N GLY A 194 0.43 13.01 1.40
CA GLY A 194 0.69 14.44 1.20
C GLY A 194 2.07 14.83 1.73
N ALA A 195 2.38 16.10 1.66
CA ALA A 195 3.66 16.63 2.14
C ALA A 195 3.90 16.35 3.64
N ASP A 196 2.84 16.32 4.42
CA ASP A 196 2.92 16.11 5.89
C ASP A 196 2.96 14.64 6.31
N ASN A 197 2.61 13.73 5.41
CA ASN A 197 2.50 12.28 5.67
C ASN A 197 3.43 11.46 4.76
N SER A 198 4.52 12.05 4.27
CA SER A 198 5.54 11.37 3.49
C SER A 198 6.23 10.28 4.31
N PRO A 199 7.00 9.39 3.66
CA PRO A 199 7.80 8.40 4.37
C PRO A 199 8.65 9.02 5.46
N VAL A 200 8.75 8.35 6.59
CA VAL A 200 9.43 8.90 7.77
C VAL A 200 10.89 8.49 7.76
N THR A 201 11.78 9.48 7.94
CA THR A 201 13.22 9.22 8.06
C THR A 201 13.63 9.04 9.51
N PHE A 202 14.21 7.90 9.82
CA PHE A 202 14.74 7.54 11.14
C PHE A 202 16.25 7.59 11.14
N ASN A 203 16.84 8.15 12.20
CA ASN A 203 18.28 8.08 12.41
C ASN A 203 18.60 6.80 13.19
N LEU A 204 19.52 6.02 12.64
CA LEU A 204 19.99 4.79 13.23
C LEU A 204 21.40 4.99 13.77
N THR A 205 21.66 4.48 14.98
CA THR A 205 22.98 4.57 15.59
C THR A 205 23.41 3.22 16.14
N GLY A 206 24.49 2.68 15.61
CA GLY A 206 25.17 1.51 16.11
C GLY A 206 26.47 1.88 16.83
N GLN A 207 26.84 1.14 17.86
CA GLN A 207 28.08 1.33 18.57
C GLN A 207 28.88 0.04 18.62
N LEU A 208 30.12 0.13 18.14
CA LEU A 208 31.13 -0.91 18.26
C LEU A 208 31.99 -0.63 19.47
N THR A 209 32.23 -1.63 20.31
CA THR A 209 33.03 -1.51 21.50
C THR A 209 34.14 -2.56 21.53
N LYS A 210 35.35 -2.15 21.82
CA LYS A 210 36.45 -3.06 22.09
C LYS A 210 36.44 -3.47 23.56
N ILE A 211 36.31 -4.76 23.83
CA ILE A 211 36.27 -5.31 25.20
C ILE A 211 37.67 -5.71 25.67
N SER A 212 38.41 -6.44 24.85
CA SER A 212 39.73 -6.96 25.12
C SER A 212 40.78 -6.22 24.30
N ASP A 213 41.99 -6.04 24.86
CA ASP A 213 43.10 -5.43 24.13
C ASP A 213 43.44 -6.22 22.86
N PHE A 214 43.82 -5.51 21.80
CA PHE A 214 44.17 -6.08 20.52
C PHE A 214 45.62 -5.70 20.16
N ASN A 215 46.51 -6.70 20.15
CA ASN A 215 47.92 -6.49 19.84
C ASN A 215 48.13 -6.34 18.34
N LEU A 216 48.81 -5.27 17.94
CA LEU A 216 49.22 -5.03 16.57
C LEU A 216 50.45 -5.86 16.20
N THR A 217 50.61 -6.05 14.90
CA THR A 217 51.78 -6.66 14.29
C THR A 217 52.55 -5.64 13.44
N ASN A 218 53.64 -6.05 12.80
CA ASN A 218 54.41 -5.23 11.86
C ASN A 218 53.82 -5.23 10.43
N SER A 219 52.57 -5.66 10.29
CA SER A 219 51.77 -5.58 9.06
C SER A 219 50.38 -5.07 9.40
N PHE A 220 49.66 -4.49 8.44
CA PHE A 220 48.30 -4.03 8.68
C PHE A 220 47.39 -5.16 9.19
N ASN A 221 46.79 -4.92 10.33
CA ASN A 221 45.75 -5.75 10.93
C ASN A 221 44.42 -5.02 10.84
N THR A 222 43.38 -5.70 10.38
CA THR A 222 42.01 -5.19 10.50
C THR A 222 41.61 -5.18 11.98
N LEU A 223 41.16 -4.04 12.46
CA LEU A 223 40.78 -3.86 13.86
C LEU A 223 39.37 -4.42 14.06
N ASP A 224 39.29 -5.51 14.81
CA ASP A 224 38.01 -6.14 15.15
C ASP A 224 37.51 -5.66 16.51
N PHE A 225 36.27 -5.22 16.57
CA PHE A 225 35.57 -4.82 17.80
C PHE A 225 34.73 -5.98 18.30
N ASP A 226 34.77 -6.22 19.61
CA ASP A 226 34.22 -7.45 20.21
C ASP A 226 32.69 -7.45 20.28
N THR A 227 32.08 -6.25 20.33
CA THR A 227 30.60 -6.13 20.42
C THR A 227 30.09 -5.02 19.54
N MET A 228 28.90 -5.23 19.04
CA MET A 228 28.06 -4.21 18.40
C MET A 228 26.75 -4.11 19.13
N ALA A 229 26.34 -2.90 19.47
CA ALA A 229 25.06 -2.61 20.09
C ALA A 229 24.37 -1.45 19.36
N ILE A 230 23.06 -1.52 19.24
CA ILE A 230 22.25 -0.43 18.75
C ILE A 230 21.96 0.48 19.93
N VAL A 231 22.31 1.75 19.81
CA VAL A 231 22.19 2.73 20.88
C VAL A 231 21.19 3.86 20.60
N GLY A 232 20.63 3.90 19.38
CA GLY A 232 19.58 4.86 18.99
C GLY A 232 18.84 4.42 17.75
N GLY A 233 17.54 4.72 17.71
CA GLY A 233 16.64 4.32 16.64
C GLY A 233 15.95 2.97 16.90
N THR A 234 14.83 2.74 16.24
CA THR A 234 14.17 1.43 16.24
C THR A 234 14.59 0.70 14.98
N ILE A 235 15.41 -0.31 15.12
CA ILE A 235 15.89 -1.09 13.97
C ILE A 235 15.21 -2.42 13.95
N LEU A 236 14.60 -2.73 12.84
CA LEU A 236 14.11 -4.06 12.52
C LEU A 236 15.21 -4.94 11.89
N ASN A 237 16.24 -4.35 11.31
CA ASN A 237 17.47 -5.05 10.89
C ASN A 237 18.59 -4.80 11.91
N ALA A 238 18.79 -5.76 12.80
CA ALA A 238 19.77 -5.69 13.90
C ALA A 238 21.24 -5.72 13.46
N ASN A 239 21.52 -5.84 12.17
CA ASN A 239 22.87 -5.97 11.65
C ASN A 239 23.25 -4.76 10.78
N PHE A 240 24.02 -3.85 11.35
CA PHE A 240 24.83 -2.92 10.55
C PHE A 240 25.90 -3.64 9.70
N GLY A 241 25.65 -4.90 9.31
CA GLY A 241 26.57 -5.68 8.49
C GLY A 241 27.99 -5.82 9.05
N TYR A 242 28.20 -5.67 10.37
CA TYR A 242 29.53 -5.75 10.97
C TYR A 242 29.88 -7.19 11.35
N SER A 243 31.05 -7.64 10.85
CA SER A 243 31.62 -8.94 11.19
C SER A 243 33.15 -8.91 11.06
N SER A 244 33.84 -9.41 12.06
CA SER A 244 35.31 -9.62 12.03
C SER A 244 36.11 -8.38 11.58
N GLY A 245 35.74 -7.20 12.09
CA GLY A 245 36.42 -5.94 11.81
C GLY A 245 35.99 -5.26 10.51
N VAL A 246 35.07 -5.85 9.76
CA VAL A 246 34.57 -5.31 8.50
C VAL A 246 33.09 -4.91 8.65
N PHE A 247 32.81 -3.68 8.36
CA PHE A 247 31.45 -3.21 8.13
C PHE A 247 31.10 -3.42 6.65
N THR A 248 29.94 -3.96 6.37
CA THR A 248 29.43 -4.16 5.01
C THR A 248 28.09 -3.44 4.87
N ALA A 249 27.98 -2.56 3.89
CA ALA A 249 26.72 -1.90 3.57
C ALA A 249 25.66 -2.94 3.18
N GLN A 250 24.45 -2.80 3.73
CA GLN A 250 23.37 -3.77 3.54
C GLN A 250 22.43 -3.37 2.40
N GLU A 251 22.40 -2.10 2.07
CA GLU A 251 21.50 -1.52 1.08
C GLU A 251 22.26 -0.54 0.18
N ASP A 252 21.75 -0.35 -1.02
CA ASP A 252 22.30 0.59 -1.99
C ASP A 252 21.99 2.05 -1.61
N GLY A 253 22.92 2.95 -1.94
CA GLY A 253 22.76 4.39 -1.75
C GLY A 253 22.89 4.88 -0.30
N GLN A 254 23.12 4.01 0.66
CA GLN A 254 23.24 4.38 2.07
C GLN A 254 24.52 5.17 2.36
N VAL A 255 24.37 6.24 3.16
CA VAL A 255 25.49 7.05 3.65
C VAL A 255 25.67 6.81 5.14
N TYR A 256 26.89 6.48 5.53
CA TYR A 256 27.23 6.19 6.92
C TYR A 256 28.23 7.21 7.44
N THR A 257 28.00 7.69 8.65
CA THR A 257 28.96 8.51 9.39
C THR A 257 29.59 7.69 10.51
N PHE A 258 30.90 7.55 10.47
CA PHE A 258 31.70 6.87 11.47
C PHE A 258 32.31 7.90 12.39
N ASN A 259 31.93 7.86 13.67
CA ASN A 259 32.59 8.64 14.72
C ASN A 259 33.40 7.66 15.57
N TYR A 260 34.68 7.84 15.63
CA TYR A 260 35.56 6.93 16.31
C TYR A 260 36.40 7.62 17.40
N SER A 261 36.63 6.87 18.48
CA SER A 261 37.53 7.21 19.57
C SER A 261 38.27 5.95 19.97
N MET A 262 39.48 5.79 19.45
CA MET A 262 40.31 4.63 19.65
C MET A 262 41.55 5.02 20.41
N ASN A 263 41.94 4.24 21.42
CA ASN A 263 43.10 4.49 22.24
C ASN A 263 44.15 3.39 21.98
N PHE A 264 45.31 3.81 21.53
CA PHE A 264 46.44 2.94 21.31
C PHE A 264 47.51 3.22 22.36
N ASN A 265 48.09 2.17 22.88
CA ASN A 265 49.23 2.29 23.80
C ASN A 265 50.33 1.30 23.45
N ARG A 266 51.51 1.57 23.97
CA ARG A 266 52.68 0.70 23.89
C ARG A 266 53.50 0.76 25.17
N GLY A 267 54.36 -0.23 25.34
CA GLY A 267 55.37 -0.21 26.40
C GLY A 267 56.43 0.89 26.21
N LEU A 268 57.49 0.81 26.96
CA LEU A 268 58.56 1.84 27.03
C LEU A 268 59.42 1.91 25.78
N THR A 269 59.40 0.92 24.90
CA THR A 269 60.24 0.86 23.69
C THR A 269 59.63 1.72 22.57
N ALA A 270 60.46 2.52 21.89
CA ALA A 270 60.04 3.37 20.79
C ALA A 270 59.56 2.53 19.59
N ASP A 271 58.40 2.84 19.09
CA ASP A 271 57.78 2.22 17.92
C ASP A 271 56.94 3.27 17.18
N THR A 272 56.60 3.02 15.94
CA THR A 272 55.73 3.92 15.14
C THR A 272 54.45 3.19 14.78
N LEU A 273 53.33 3.77 15.19
CA LEU A 273 51.97 3.34 14.86
C LEU A 273 51.50 3.99 13.56
N PHE A 274 50.79 3.24 12.73
CA PHE A 274 50.04 3.72 11.58
C PHE A 274 48.61 3.18 11.69
N VAL A 275 47.62 4.06 11.51
CA VAL A 275 46.19 3.73 11.54
C VAL A 275 45.55 4.32 10.30
N GLN A 276 44.62 3.60 9.68
CA GLN A 276 43.86 4.11 8.53
C GLN A 276 42.45 3.52 8.49
N TRP A 277 41.51 4.33 8.00
CA TRP A 277 40.20 3.89 7.59
C TRP A 277 40.16 3.73 6.08
N LEU A 278 39.51 2.67 5.62
CA LEU A 278 39.35 2.36 4.20
C LEU A 278 37.85 2.19 3.87
N VAL A 279 37.47 2.76 2.74
CA VAL A 279 36.16 2.48 2.08
C VAL A 279 36.49 1.78 0.76
N ASN A 280 35.99 0.58 0.58
CA ASN A 280 36.28 -0.27 -0.59
C ASN A 280 37.79 -0.37 -0.90
N GLY A 281 38.61 -0.49 0.14
CA GLY A 281 40.07 -0.58 0.02
C GLY A 281 40.78 0.76 -0.25
N THR A 282 40.06 1.87 -0.35
CA THR A 282 40.62 3.21 -0.54
C THR A 282 40.74 3.93 0.82
N PRO A 283 41.92 4.41 1.25
CA PRO A 283 42.03 5.18 2.46
C PRO A 283 41.26 6.49 2.42
N VAL A 284 40.43 6.74 3.46
CA VAL A 284 39.60 7.96 3.61
C VAL A 284 40.06 8.80 4.78
N ASP A 285 40.70 8.17 5.78
CA ASP A 285 41.33 8.83 6.91
C ASP A 285 42.58 8.01 7.36
N ALA A 286 43.63 8.68 7.74
CA ALA A 286 44.87 8.02 8.19
C ALA A 286 45.69 8.92 9.11
N ASP A 287 46.37 8.33 10.09
CA ASP A 287 47.29 9.03 10.98
C ASP A 287 48.43 8.11 11.42
N SER A 288 49.47 8.72 12.01
CA SER A 288 50.62 8.00 12.57
C SER A 288 51.11 8.65 13.84
N SER A 289 51.68 7.84 14.74
CA SER A 289 52.21 8.34 16.02
C SER A 289 53.41 7.54 16.51
N THR A 290 54.28 8.24 17.23
CA THR A 290 55.36 7.61 18.02
C THR A 290 55.15 7.75 19.52
N SER A 291 54.00 8.31 19.95
CA SER A 291 53.65 8.48 21.36
C SER A 291 53.34 7.14 22.02
N SER A 292 53.74 6.97 23.30
CA SER A 292 53.42 5.74 24.05
C SER A 292 51.92 5.56 24.30
N LEU A 293 51.17 6.65 24.32
CA LEU A 293 49.70 6.67 24.36
C LEU A 293 49.23 7.57 23.23
N PHE A 294 48.40 7.04 22.37
CA PHE A 294 47.86 7.77 21.22
C PHE A 294 46.33 7.62 21.13
N PRO A 295 45.59 8.66 21.47
CA PRO A 295 44.17 8.71 21.19
C PRO A 295 43.96 9.06 19.72
N TYR A 296 43.46 8.12 18.94
CA TYR A 296 43.05 8.34 17.56
C TYR A 296 41.53 8.55 17.54
N SER A 297 41.09 9.76 17.25
CA SER A 297 39.70 10.12 17.25
C SER A 297 39.34 11.08 16.13
N GLY A 298 38.18 10.91 15.55
CA GLY A 298 37.69 11.72 14.44
C GLY A 298 36.38 11.23 13.95
N ASN A 299 36.00 11.70 12.80
CA ASN A 299 34.82 11.24 12.07
C ASN A 299 35.06 11.36 10.56
N PHE A 300 34.39 10.53 9.82
CA PHE A 300 34.22 10.66 8.37
C PHE A 300 32.86 10.17 7.95
N THR A 301 32.39 10.66 6.81
CA THR A 301 31.13 10.23 6.18
C THR A 301 31.49 9.55 4.87
N THR A 302 30.91 8.37 4.64
CA THR A 302 31.12 7.65 3.37
C THR A 302 30.45 8.40 2.22
N PRO A 303 30.91 8.21 0.98
CA PRO A 303 30.00 8.41 -0.15
C PRO A 303 28.82 7.43 -0.02
N PRO A 304 27.76 7.59 -0.83
CA PRO A 304 26.76 6.54 -0.95
C PRO A 304 27.43 5.20 -1.27
N LEU A 305 27.11 4.18 -0.49
CA LEU A 305 27.64 2.83 -0.65
C LEU A 305 26.61 1.93 -1.32
N GLU A 306 27.09 1.01 -2.16
CA GLU A 306 26.27 -0.06 -2.72
C GLU A 306 26.22 -1.24 -1.73
N ALA A 307 25.17 -2.06 -1.80
CA ALA A 307 25.08 -3.27 -0.99
C ALA A 307 26.31 -4.18 -1.21
N GLY A 308 26.97 -4.54 -0.14
CA GLY A 308 28.23 -5.29 -0.20
C GLY A 308 29.50 -4.45 -0.14
N ASP A 309 29.41 -3.13 -0.26
CA ASP A 309 30.55 -2.23 -0.06
C ASP A 309 31.05 -2.31 1.36
N THR A 310 32.37 -2.12 1.52
CA THR A 310 33.01 -2.38 2.81
C THR A 310 33.69 -1.15 3.40
N VAL A 311 33.59 -1.04 4.73
CA VAL A 311 34.34 -0.07 5.53
C VAL A 311 35.08 -0.80 6.62
N LEU A 312 36.37 -0.54 6.76
CA LEU A 312 37.19 -1.16 7.79
C LEU A 312 38.32 -0.23 8.28
N CYS A 313 38.73 -0.44 9.52
CA CYS A 313 39.90 0.22 10.08
C CYS A 313 41.09 -0.76 10.17
N GLN A 314 42.26 -0.31 9.75
CA GLN A 314 43.48 -1.09 9.83
C GLN A 314 44.55 -0.32 10.59
N ALA A 315 45.36 -1.06 11.33
CA ALA A 315 46.55 -0.50 11.97
C ALA A 315 47.73 -1.47 11.94
N PHE A 316 48.92 -0.93 11.98
CA PHE A 316 50.14 -1.68 12.25
C PHE A 316 51.11 -0.83 13.04
N SER A 317 52.10 -1.47 13.63
CA SER A 317 53.23 -0.78 14.22
C SER A 317 54.55 -1.38 13.75
N THR A 318 55.57 -0.55 13.55
CA THR A 318 56.82 -0.98 12.90
C THR A 318 57.54 -2.11 13.63
N LEU A 319 57.37 -2.20 14.95
CA LEU A 319 57.93 -3.26 15.79
C LEU A 319 56.87 -4.20 16.39
N GLY A 320 55.58 -3.94 16.14
CA GLY A 320 54.49 -4.73 16.69
C GLY A 320 54.28 -4.55 18.20
N LEU A 321 54.58 -3.38 18.74
CA LEU A 321 54.54 -3.13 20.18
C LEU A 321 53.31 -2.34 20.65
N TYR A 322 52.49 -1.83 19.72
CA TYR A 322 51.23 -1.15 20.07
C TYR A 322 50.09 -2.15 20.21
N GLU A 323 49.17 -1.78 21.08
CA GLU A 323 47.87 -2.45 21.23
C GLU A 323 46.72 -1.44 21.20
N LEU A 324 45.59 -1.86 20.70
CA LEU A 324 44.30 -1.14 20.78
C LEU A 324 43.65 -1.50 22.11
N ASN A 325 43.30 -0.48 22.91
CA ASN A 325 42.75 -0.67 24.24
C ASN A 325 41.30 -1.14 24.20
N GLY A 326 41.01 -2.17 24.97
CA GLY A 326 39.63 -2.61 25.28
C GLY A 326 39.11 -2.01 26.60
N VAL A 327 37.88 -2.40 26.96
CA VAL A 327 37.24 -2.02 28.24
C VAL A 327 38.08 -2.46 29.45
N PHE A 328 38.76 -3.60 29.35
CA PHE A 328 39.55 -4.18 30.41
C PHE A 328 41.05 -3.95 30.21
N SER A 329 41.44 -2.89 29.49
CA SER A 329 42.83 -2.61 29.23
C SER A 329 43.62 -2.35 30.54
N ALA A 330 44.79 -2.93 30.62
CA ALA A 330 45.72 -2.70 31.73
C ALA A 330 46.33 -1.27 31.72
N PHE A 331 46.24 -0.56 30.61
CA PHE A 331 46.91 0.72 30.36
C PHE A 331 45.97 1.94 30.36
N GLY A 332 44.67 1.75 30.40
CA GLY A 332 43.73 2.88 30.36
C GLY A 332 42.32 2.48 30.70
N THR A 333 41.54 3.46 31.15
CA THR A 333 40.14 3.27 31.54
C THR A 333 39.14 3.62 30.44
N THR A 334 39.61 4.13 29.29
CA THR A 334 38.78 4.55 28.19
C THR A 334 38.82 3.50 27.09
N PRO A 335 37.72 2.77 26.86
CA PRO A 335 37.65 1.78 25.81
C PRO A 335 37.66 2.44 24.42
N SER A 336 38.13 1.67 23.43
CA SER A 336 37.99 2.10 22.04
C SER A 336 36.57 1.86 21.55
N LEU A 337 35.97 2.89 20.96
CA LEU A 337 34.58 2.93 20.50
C LEU A 337 34.52 3.44 19.06
N VAL A 338 33.59 2.89 18.30
CA VAL A 338 33.15 3.46 17.02
C VAL A 338 31.63 3.56 17.02
N THR A 339 31.12 4.74 16.76
CA THR A 339 29.71 4.98 16.59
C THR A 339 29.39 5.17 15.11
N ILE A 340 28.51 4.35 14.57
CA ILE A 340 28.09 4.39 13.18
C ILE A 340 26.68 4.98 13.14
N THR A 341 26.47 6.03 12.39
CA THR A 341 25.14 6.62 12.19
C THR A 341 24.76 6.61 10.72
N THR A 342 23.51 6.29 10.46
CA THR A 342 22.89 6.40 9.14
C THR A 342 21.43 6.84 9.30
N SER A 343 20.75 7.12 8.21
CA SER A 343 19.31 7.40 8.21
C SER A 343 18.62 6.43 7.27
N VAL A 344 17.45 5.94 7.66
CA VAL A 344 16.58 5.07 6.87
C VAL A 344 15.24 5.76 6.71
N THR A 345 14.72 5.75 5.50
CA THR A 345 13.36 6.23 5.22
C THR A 345 12.43 5.04 5.11
N GLN A 346 11.28 5.09 5.79
CA GLN A 346 10.35 3.96 5.89
C GLN A 346 8.92 4.37 5.58
N THR A 347 8.21 3.50 4.89
CA THR A 347 6.76 3.53 4.80
C THR A 347 6.20 2.85 6.04
N THR A 348 5.50 3.61 6.88
CA THR A 348 4.92 3.11 8.13
C THR A 348 3.39 3.01 8.01
N SER A 349 2.77 2.28 8.95
CA SER A 349 1.31 2.26 9.07
C SER A 349 0.74 3.67 9.22
N ASP A 350 1.38 4.51 10.02
CA ASP A 350 0.96 5.89 10.24
C ASP A 350 1.08 6.74 8.97
N SER A 351 2.12 6.56 8.15
CA SER A 351 2.26 7.26 6.88
C SER A 351 1.23 6.83 5.84
N LEU A 352 0.80 5.57 5.86
CA LEU A 352 -0.25 5.05 4.97
C LEU A 352 -1.64 5.54 5.41
N LEU A 353 -1.91 5.52 6.71
CA LEU A 353 -3.22 5.84 7.29
C LEU A 353 -3.37 7.31 7.68
N GLY A 354 -2.28 8.08 7.75
CA GLY A 354 -2.29 9.51 8.00
C GLY A 354 -2.81 10.35 6.83
N THR A 355 -3.15 9.73 5.70
CA THR A 355 -3.78 10.36 4.54
C THR A 355 -5.30 10.25 4.63
N LEU A 356 -6.01 10.91 3.70
CA LEU A 356 -7.46 10.74 3.55
C LEU A 356 -7.89 9.28 3.31
N ARG A 357 -6.97 8.39 2.88
CA ARG A 357 -7.27 6.96 2.75
C ARG A 357 -7.51 6.29 4.10
N GLY A 358 -6.88 6.78 5.18
CA GLY A 358 -7.18 6.32 6.54
C GLY A 358 -8.61 6.67 6.98
N GLU A 359 -9.16 7.77 6.51
CA GLU A 359 -10.52 8.23 6.81
C GLU A 359 -11.59 7.54 5.94
N LEU A 360 -11.20 6.84 4.87
CA LEU A 360 -12.11 6.13 4.00
C LEU A 360 -12.91 5.07 4.78
N GLY A 361 -14.24 5.15 4.68
CA GLY A 361 -15.15 4.22 5.31
C GLY A 361 -15.03 2.80 4.74
N GLN A 362 -14.96 1.79 5.61
CA GLN A 362 -14.86 0.39 5.15
C GLN A 362 -16.09 -0.03 4.34
N TRP A 363 -17.28 0.40 4.76
CA TRP A 363 -18.51 0.14 4.01
C TRP A 363 -18.54 0.93 2.70
N GLU A 364 -18.11 2.18 2.71
CA GLU A 364 -18.04 3.02 1.52
C GLU A 364 -17.16 2.39 0.43
N PHE A 365 -15.97 1.92 0.82
CA PHE A 365 -15.08 1.18 -0.07
C PHE A 365 -15.73 -0.07 -0.66
N LEU A 366 -16.33 -0.93 0.16
CA LEU A 366 -16.98 -2.16 -0.32
C LEU A 366 -18.18 -1.84 -1.22
N ASN A 367 -18.98 -0.86 -0.85
CA ASN A 367 -20.15 -0.46 -1.63
C ASN A 367 -19.75 0.11 -3.00
N GLY A 368 -18.64 0.86 -3.05
CA GLY A 368 -18.08 1.33 -4.31
C GLY A 368 -17.66 0.19 -5.23
N LEU A 369 -17.02 -0.86 -4.71
CA LEU A 369 -16.69 -2.07 -5.47
C LEU A 369 -17.96 -2.82 -5.93
N ILE A 370 -18.95 -2.94 -5.06
CA ILE A 370 -20.24 -3.56 -5.40
C ILE A 370 -20.90 -2.83 -6.57
N THR A 371 -20.91 -1.50 -6.52
CA THR A 371 -21.47 -0.67 -7.59
C THR A 371 -20.64 -0.77 -8.87
N MET A 372 -19.31 -0.63 -8.77
CA MET A 372 -18.38 -0.62 -9.90
C MET A 372 -18.46 -1.91 -10.73
N PHE A 373 -18.58 -3.06 -10.07
CA PHE A 373 -18.59 -4.37 -10.72
C PHE A 373 -19.97 -5.01 -10.81
N ASN A 374 -21.02 -4.28 -10.47
CA ASN A 374 -22.40 -4.79 -10.42
C ASN A 374 -22.49 -6.12 -9.65
N LEU A 375 -21.93 -6.11 -8.44
CA LEU A 375 -21.90 -7.30 -7.60
C LEU A 375 -23.21 -7.47 -6.84
N VAL A 376 -23.56 -8.72 -6.61
CA VAL A 376 -24.68 -9.12 -5.78
C VAL A 376 -24.15 -9.85 -4.56
N THR A 377 -24.66 -9.46 -3.39
CA THR A 377 -24.32 -10.10 -2.13
C THR A 377 -25.48 -10.95 -1.66
N THR A 378 -25.25 -12.25 -1.49
CA THR A 378 -26.24 -13.19 -1.01
C THR A 378 -25.69 -14.00 0.18
N PRO A 379 -26.54 -14.35 1.18
CA PRO A 379 -26.08 -15.19 2.28
C PRO A 379 -25.87 -16.63 1.82
N ASN A 380 -24.81 -17.25 2.32
CA ASN A 380 -24.58 -18.67 2.12
C ASN A 380 -25.66 -19.49 2.85
N VAL A 381 -26.28 -20.42 2.14
CA VAL A 381 -27.39 -21.25 2.66
C VAL A 381 -26.98 -22.03 3.91
N ASN A 382 -25.73 -22.49 3.98
CA ASN A 382 -25.23 -23.33 5.06
C ASN A 382 -24.61 -22.52 6.23
N ASN A 383 -24.13 -21.31 5.94
CA ASN A 383 -23.53 -20.43 6.93
C ASN A 383 -23.99 -18.97 6.68
N PRO A 384 -24.99 -18.48 7.38
CA PRO A 384 -25.54 -17.12 7.15
C PRO A 384 -24.52 -15.99 7.34
N ASN A 385 -23.49 -16.21 8.15
CA ASN A 385 -22.44 -15.22 8.38
C ASN A 385 -21.38 -15.22 7.26
N ASN A 386 -21.44 -16.15 6.33
CA ASN A 386 -20.63 -16.16 5.12
C ASN A 386 -21.44 -15.55 3.97
N LEU A 387 -20.94 -14.47 3.39
CA LEU A 387 -21.58 -13.77 2.28
C LEU A 387 -20.98 -14.23 0.96
N ILE A 388 -21.82 -14.59 0.02
CA ILE A 388 -21.41 -14.88 -1.36
C ILE A 388 -21.51 -13.57 -2.12
N ILE A 389 -20.40 -13.12 -2.70
CA ILE A 389 -20.29 -11.84 -3.43
C ILE A 389 -19.82 -12.17 -4.84
N GLU A 390 -20.72 -12.05 -5.80
CA GLU A 390 -20.46 -12.41 -7.20
C GLU A 390 -21.12 -11.40 -8.16
N PRO A 391 -20.64 -11.28 -9.40
CA PRO A 391 -21.30 -10.48 -10.43
C PRO A 391 -22.76 -10.90 -10.64
N TYR A 392 -23.62 -9.92 -10.90
CA TYR A 392 -25.04 -10.16 -11.16
C TYR A 392 -25.27 -11.20 -12.27
N VAL A 393 -24.45 -11.13 -13.32
CA VAL A 393 -24.51 -12.05 -14.46
C VAL A 393 -24.27 -13.49 -14.02
N ASP A 394 -23.33 -13.74 -13.09
CA ASP A 394 -22.99 -15.08 -12.66
C ASP A 394 -24.05 -15.69 -11.72
N ILE A 395 -24.72 -14.85 -10.94
CA ILE A 395 -25.78 -15.30 -10.04
C ILE A 395 -27.09 -15.56 -10.81
N PHE A 396 -27.49 -14.63 -11.70
CA PHE A 396 -28.85 -14.62 -12.26
C PHE A 396 -28.93 -15.02 -13.73
N ILE A 397 -27.87 -14.91 -14.51
CA ILE A 397 -27.89 -15.19 -15.95
C ILE A 397 -27.13 -16.46 -16.30
N ASN A 398 -25.87 -16.58 -15.87
CA ASN A 398 -25.01 -17.72 -16.20
C ASN A 398 -25.30 -18.96 -15.36
N ASN A 399 -25.98 -18.80 -14.23
CA ASN A 399 -26.30 -19.91 -13.33
C ASN A 399 -27.51 -20.70 -13.84
N THR A 400 -27.29 -21.51 -14.86
CA THR A 400 -28.35 -22.36 -15.47
C THR A 400 -28.65 -23.62 -14.67
N SER A 401 -28.04 -23.81 -13.50
CA SER A 401 -28.03 -25.10 -12.81
C SER A 401 -29.32 -25.45 -12.09
N VAL A 402 -30.24 -24.52 -11.86
CA VAL A 402 -31.55 -24.83 -11.22
C VAL A 402 -32.65 -23.88 -11.72
N GLU A 403 -33.33 -24.25 -12.77
CA GLU A 403 -34.66 -23.67 -13.03
C GLU A 403 -35.63 -24.20 -11.95
N LEU A 404 -36.04 -23.30 -11.07
CA LEU A 404 -37.08 -23.63 -10.09
C LEU A 404 -38.45 -23.50 -10.78
N ASP A 405 -39.11 -24.62 -11.05
CA ASP A 405 -40.46 -24.60 -11.55
C ASP A 405 -41.45 -24.24 -10.41
N TRP A 406 -41.99 -23.05 -10.49
CA TRP A 406 -42.99 -22.52 -9.56
C TRP A 406 -44.39 -22.56 -10.10
N THR A 407 -44.63 -23.16 -11.26
CA THR A 407 -45.92 -23.16 -11.98
C THR A 407 -47.06 -23.61 -11.08
N ASP A 408 -46.86 -24.66 -10.30
CA ASP A 408 -47.88 -25.20 -9.37
C ASP A 408 -48.01 -24.39 -8.06
N LYS A 409 -47.16 -23.38 -7.84
CA LYS A 409 -47.12 -22.57 -6.61
C LYS A 409 -47.59 -21.15 -6.80
N ILE A 410 -47.90 -20.76 -8.03
CA ILE A 410 -48.37 -19.43 -8.37
C ILE A 410 -49.91 -19.44 -8.29
N ASP A 411 -50.49 -18.52 -7.51
CA ASP A 411 -51.92 -18.25 -7.59
C ASP A 411 -52.23 -17.48 -8.87
N ILE A 412 -52.77 -18.19 -9.85
CA ILE A 412 -53.13 -17.65 -11.16
C ILE A 412 -54.52 -16.99 -11.17
N SER A 413 -55.25 -16.97 -10.05
CA SER A 413 -56.57 -16.34 -9.95
C SER A 413 -56.51 -14.83 -10.21
N GLN A 414 -55.39 -14.20 -9.91
CA GLN A 414 -55.15 -12.81 -10.24
C GLN A 414 -53.66 -12.56 -10.49
N ILE A 415 -53.29 -12.27 -11.74
CA ILE A 415 -51.93 -11.85 -12.12
C ILE A 415 -51.97 -10.36 -12.46
N LYS A 416 -51.16 -9.57 -11.79
CA LYS A 416 -50.95 -8.16 -12.09
C LYS A 416 -49.55 -7.95 -12.70
N LEU A 417 -49.54 -7.56 -13.97
CA LEU A 417 -48.32 -7.18 -14.67
C LEU A 417 -48.16 -5.66 -14.66
N LYS A 418 -47.04 -5.15 -14.17
CA LYS A 418 -46.70 -3.72 -14.24
C LYS A 418 -45.44 -3.57 -15.08
N PRO A 419 -45.49 -2.86 -16.23
CA PRO A 419 -44.28 -2.56 -16.98
C PRO A 419 -43.35 -1.66 -16.15
N LEU A 420 -42.06 -1.79 -16.37
CA LEU A 420 -41.00 -0.97 -15.71
C LEU A 420 -40.89 0.37 -16.44
N THR A 421 -41.87 1.24 -16.28
CA THR A 421 -41.93 2.56 -16.93
C THR A 421 -41.12 3.64 -16.20
N ASP A 422 -40.57 3.31 -15.04
CA ASP A 422 -39.75 4.23 -14.23
C ASP A 422 -38.28 4.23 -14.66
N LEU A 423 -37.86 3.35 -15.59
CA LEU A 423 -36.53 3.32 -16.18
C LEU A 423 -36.26 4.62 -16.96
N LYS A 424 -35.00 5.05 -16.96
CA LYS A 424 -34.54 6.23 -17.72
C LYS A 424 -34.15 5.85 -19.15
N LYS A 425 -34.24 6.82 -20.07
CA LYS A 425 -33.80 6.63 -21.44
C LYS A 425 -32.32 6.47 -21.54
N ASP A 426 -31.58 7.32 -20.82
CA ASP A 426 -30.12 7.33 -20.81
C ASP A 426 -29.62 6.93 -19.44
N THR A 427 -28.62 6.06 -19.40
CA THR A 427 -27.90 5.68 -18.18
C THR A 427 -26.42 5.97 -18.37
N ILE A 428 -25.87 6.82 -17.51
CA ILE A 428 -24.46 7.19 -17.53
C ILE A 428 -23.76 6.49 -16.38
N PHE A 429 -22.83 5.61 -16.70
CA PHE A 429 -21.94 5.00 -15.74
C PHE A 429 -20.67 5.85 -15.66
N LYS A 430 -20.31 6.31 -14.46
CA LYS A 430 -19.15 7.18 -14.27
C LYS A 430 -18.48 6.97 -12.93
N PHE A 431 -17.22 7.41 -12.84
CA PHE A 431 -16.51 7.59 -11.59
C PHE A 431 -16.89 8.94 -10.96
N VAL A 432 -16.46 9.14 -9.72
CA VAL A 432 -16.55 10.46 -9.08
C VAL A 432 -15.79 11.48 -9.90
N GLU A 433 -16.39 12.62 -10.13
CA GLU A 433 -15.72 13.78 -10.73
C GLU A 433 -14.93 14.46 -9.62
N ASP A 434 -13.60 14.37 -9.72
CA ASP A 434 -12.70 14.90 -8.72
C ASP A 434 -12.29 16.33 -9.12
N ASP A 435 -12.90 17.29 -8.46
CA ASP A 435 -12.66 18.72 -8.77
C ASP A 435 -11.24 19.16 -8.36
N ASP A 436 -10.59 18.41 -7.47
CA ASP A 436 -9.23 18.66 -7.02
C ASP A 436 -8.16 18.05 -7.96
N ASP A 437 -8.55 17.26 -8.97
CA ASP A 437 -7.63 16.72 -9.97
C ASP A 437 -7.56 17.61 -11.22
N TYR A 438 -6.53 18.45 -11.28
CA TYR A 438 -6.29 19.31 -12.45
C TYR A 438 -6.09 18.51 -13.76
N ALA A 439 -5.49 17.32 -13.74
CA ALA A 439 -5.30 16.52 -14.95
C ALA A 439 -6.66 16.06 -15.52
N PHE A 440 -7.56 15.60 -14.66
CA PHE A 440 -8.91 15.20 -15.02
C PHE A 440 -9.72 16.41 -15.54
N ASN A 441 -9.70 17.53 -14.82
CA ASN A 441 -10.44 18.73 -15.18
C ASN A 441 -9.95 19.36 -16.49
N ASN A 442 -8.64 19.32 -16.74
CA ASN A 442 -8.07 19.79 -18.01
C ASN A 442 -8.50 18.87 -19.19
N TYR A 443 -8.52 17.55 -18.97
CA TYR A 443 -9.02 16.60 -19.96
C TYR A 443 -10.50 16.87 -20.28
N LYS A 444 -11.36 16.95 -19.28
CA LYS A 444 -12.79 17.26 -19.40
C LYS A 444 -13.04 18.56 -20.18
N SER A 445 -12.29 19.61 -19.83
CA SER A 445 -12.39 20.93 -20.49
C SER A 445 -11.94 20.89 -21.94
N SER A 446 -10.89 20.13 -22.26
CA SER A 446 -10.34 20.02 -23.61
C SER A 446 -11.26 19.25 -24.57
N LEU A 447 -12.11 18.38 -24.05
CA LEU A 447 -13.05 17.52 -24.81
C LEU A 447 -14.53 17.93 -24.64
N SER A 448 -14.78 19.22 -24.40
CA SER A 448 -16.14 19.78 -24.31
C SER A 448 -17.03 19.13 -23.24
N GLY A 449 -16.42 18.73 -22.13
CA GLY A 449 -17.14 18.16 -20.98
C GLY A 449 -17.22 16.63 -20.96
N PHE A 450 -16.56 15.94 -21.89
CA PHE A 450 -16.51 14.49 -21.86
C PHE A 450 -15.74 13.99 -20.64
N LEU A 451 -16.31 13.01 -19.93
CA LEU A 451 -15.73 12.48 -18.70
C LEU A 451 -14.85 11.26 -19.00
N TYR A 452 -13.61 11.31 -18.59
CA TYR A 452 -12.69 10.17 -18.69
C TYR A 452 -13.24 8.97 -17.88
N GLY A 453 -13.27 7.79 -18.51
CA GLY A 453 -13.75 6.57 -17.86
C GLY A 453 -15.27 6.47 -17.72
N SER A 454 -16.06 7.31 -18.40
CA SER A 454 -17.52 7.19 -18.42
C SER A 454 -18.00 6.34 -19.59
N LEU A 455 -19.18 5.73 -19.41
CA LEU A 455 -19.89 4.99 -20.43
C LEU A 455 -21.37 5.38 -20.42
N GLU A 456 -21.93 5.71 -21.57
CA GLU A 456 -23.33 6.05 -21.72
C GLU A 456 -24.08 4.94 -22.46
N TYR A 457 -25.19 4.52 -21.88
CA TYR A 457 -26.13 3.61 -22.50
C TYR A 457 -27.44 4.36 -22.78
N THR A 458 -27.87 4.34 -24.04
CA THR A 458 -29.16 4.90 -24.46
C THR A 458 -30.09 3.75 -24.83
N ALA A 459 -31.29 3.73 -24.22
CA ALA A 459 -32.30 2.75 -24.53
C ALA A 459 -32.74 2.86 -26.01
N PRO A 460 -33.08 1.74 -26.67
CA PRO A 460 -33.54 1.75 -28.05
C PRO A 460 -34.68 2.73 -28.30
N ASP A 461 -34.70 3.38 -29.44
CA ASP A 461 -35.76 4.35 -29.84
C ASP A 461 -37.18 3.76 -29.85
N SER A 462 -37.30 2.43 -29.88
CA SER A 462 -38.59 1.75 -29.74
C SER A 462 -39.20 1.84 -28.33
N PHE A 463 -38.47 2.34 -27.34
CA PHE A 463 -38.96 2.58 -25.99
C PHE A 463 -39.34 4.07 -25.81
N ASP A 464 -40.30 4.53 -26.59
CA ASP A 464 -40.73 5.94 -26.71
C ASP A 464 -41.18 6.59 -25.40
N ILE A 465 -41.54 5.77 -24.40
CA ILE A 465 -42.06 6.25 -23.11
C ILE A 465 -40.95 6.49 -22.08
N LEU A 466 -39.73 6.07 -22.36
CA LEU A 466 -38.59 6.28 -21.45
C LEU A 466 -38.02 7.69 -21.66
N GLU A 467 -37.89 8.41 -20.58
CA GLU A 467 -37.38 9.78 -20.58
C GLU A 467 -36.36 10.01 -19.46
N GLY A 468 -35.46 10.98 -19.69
CA GLY A 468 -34.50 11.45 -18.70
C GLY A 468 -33.26 10.57 -18.60
N THR A 469 -32.33 11.01 -17.75
CA THR A 469 -31.02 10.41 -17.54
C THR A 469 -30.89 9.93 -16.10
N GLU A 470 -30.26 8.80 -15.91
CA GLU A 470 -29.83 8.27 -14.61
C GLU A 470 -28.31 8.19 -14.59
N GLU A 471 -27.71 8.57 -13.49
CA GLU A 471 -26.27 8.45 -13.29
C GLU A 471 -25.98 7.37 -12.24
N ILE A 472 -25.11 6.43 -12.59
CA ILE A 472 -24.59 5.41 -11.69
C ILE A 472 -23.13 5.74 -11.44
N ILE A 473 -22.84 6.16 -10.20
CA ILE A 473 -21.52 6.65 -9.80
C ILE A 473 -20.83 5.61 -8.94
N ALA A 474 -19.58 5.27 -9.28
CA ALA A 474 -18.75 4.33 -8.51
C ALA A 474 -18.11 5.04 -7.32
N GLU A 475 -18.93 5.65 -6.43
CA GLU A 475 -18.43 6.29 -5.21
C GLU A 475 -17.69 5.27 -4.32
N PRO A 476 -16.51 5.63 -3.71
CA PRO A 476 -15.86 6.95 -3.71
C PRO A 476 -14.77 7.11 -4.80
N PHE A 477 -14.69 6.21 -5.75
CA PHE A 477 -13.56 6.12 -6.67
C PHE A 477 -13.64 7.14 -7.81
N ALA A 478 -12.52 7.86 -8.04
CA ALA A 478 -12.38 8.78 -9.14
C ALA A 478 -11.61 8.18 -10.32
N ALA A 479 -11.87 8.69 -11.51
CA ALA A 479 -11.15 8.30 -12.71
C ALA A 479 -9.71 8.88 -12.72
N THR A 480 -8.77 8.13 -13.31
CA THR A 480 -7.38 8.57 -13.46
C THR A 480 -6.99 8.64 -14.92
N VAL A 481 -6.63 9.82 -15.38
CA VAL A 481 -6.16 10.02 -16.75
C VAL A 481 -4.84 9.32 -16.96
N VAL A 482 -4.75 8.49 -18.00
CA VAL A 482 -3.52 7.81 -18.41
C VAL A 482 -3.03 8.45 -19.70
N LYS A 483 -1.80 8.93 -19.70
CA LYS A 483 -1.23 9.69 -20.82
C LYS A 483 0.28 9.44 -20.95
N PRO A 484 0.88 9.76 -22.11
CA PRO A 484 2.33 9.88 -22.18
C PRO A 484 2.85 10.89 -21.17
N LEU A 485 3.94 10.56 -20.48
CA LEU A 485 4.55 11.44 -19.50
C LEU A 485 4.84 12.83 -20.08
N MET A 486 5.45 12.85 -21.26
CA MET A 486 5.74 14.07 -22.02
C MET A 486 5.62 13.79 -23.52
N ALA A 487 5.39 14.82 -24.33
CA ALA A 487 5.26 14.69 -25.79
C ALA A 487 6.47 14.01 -26.45
N GLN A 488 7.68 14.22 -25.93
CA GLN A 488 8.91 13.60 -26.42
C GLN A 488 9.10 12.15 -25.96
N TYR A 489 8.29 11.67 -25.02
CA TYR A 489 8.31 10.30 -24.50
C TYR A 489 6.95 9.60 -24.68
N PRO A 490 6.49 9.40 -25.93
CA PRO A 490 5.14 8.88 -26.20
C PRO A 490 4.94 7.43 -25.73
N ASN A 491 6.02 6.69 -25.51
CA ASN A 491 5.98 5.30 -25.08
C ASN A 491 6.06 5.10 -23.56
N LEU A 492 6.32 6.16 -22.80
CA LEU A 492 6.28 6.13 -21.35
C LEU A 492 4.89 6.62 -20.90
N ILE A 493 3.98 5.68 -20.80
CA ILE A 493 2.57 5.95 -20.48
C ILE A 493 2.39 5.77 -18.97
N THR A 494 1.83 6.78 -18.35
CA THR A 494 1.70 6.83 -16.90
C THR A 494 0.34 7.38 -16.47
N PRO A 495 -0.20 6.93 -15.34
CA PRO A 495 -1.27 7.64 -14.67
C PRO A 495 -0.82 9.06 -14.30
N ALA A 496 -1.70 10.01 -14.43
CA ALA A 496 -1.47 11.40 -14.06
C ALA A 496 -2.51 11.82 -13.02
N ILE A 497 -2.03 12.24 -11.84
CA ILE A 497 -2.86 12.69 -10.71
C ILE A 497 -2.29 14.00 -10.22
N TYR A 498 -3.03 15.10 -10.44
CA TYR A 498 -2.55 16.44 -10.14
C TYR A 498 -3.45 17.11 -9.11
N SER A 499 -2.98 17.17 -7.87
CA SER A 499 -3.63 17.92 -6.80
C SER A 499 -2.98 19.32 -6.73
N VAL A 500 -3.66 20.32 -7.23
CA VAL A 500 -3.18 21.71 -7.29
C VAL A 500 -4.31 22.62 -6.82
N ASN A 501 -4.00 23.58 -5.96
CA ASN A 501 -4.95 24.59 -5.55
C ASN A 501 -5.15 25.68 -6.64
N ASP A 502 -6.05 26.63 -6.38
CA ASP A 502 -6.38 27.74 -7.29
C ASP A 502 -5.17 28.62 -7.64
N ASP A 503 -4.16 28.66 -6.80
CA ASP A 503 -2.90 29.39 -7.02
C ASP A 503 -1.87 28.59 -7.83
N GLY A 504 -2.19 27.35 -8.23
CA GLY A 504 -1.30 26.45 -8.96
C GLY A 504 -0.20 25.83 -8.09
N VAL A 505 -0.36 25.88 -6.78
CA VAL A 505 0.57 25.26 -5.81
C VAL A 505 0.07 23.85 -5.51
N SER A 506 0.98 22.86 -5.52
CA SER A 506 0.65 21.51 -5.10
C SER A 506 0.25 21.51 -3.62
N GLU A 507 -0.99 21.18 -3.36
CA GLU A 507 -1.49 20.92 -2.01
C GLU A 507 -1.46 19.44 -1.68
N GLY A 508 -1.55 19.14 -0.39
CA GLY A 508 -1.60 17.76 0.08
C GLY A 508 -2.82 17.03 -0.50
N PHE A 509 -2.62 15.91 -1.05
CA PHE A 509 -3.45 15.02 -1.83
C PHE A 509 -4.84 14.72 -1.25
N GLU A 510 -5.75 15.69 -1.32
CA GLU A 510 -7.17 15.54 -0.94
C GLU A 510 -8.00 14.83 -2.02
N ASN A 511 -7.37 14.37 -3.09
CA ASN A 511 -8.02 13.65 -4.18
C ASN A 511 -8.80 12.42 -3.69
N SER A 512 -9.91 12.14 -4.35
CA SER A 512 -10.68 10.90 -4.18
C SER A 512 -9.85 9.65 -4.45
N PRO A 513 -10.15 8.50 -3.84
CA PRO A 513 -9.42 7.25 -4.07
C PRO A 513 -9.42 6.82 -5.54
N ARG A 514 -8.32 6.22 -5.98
CA ARG A 514 -8.12 5.74 -7.35
C ARG A 514 -7.92 4.24 -7.37
N ILE A 515 -8.63 3.54 -8.24
CA ILE A 515 -8.37 2.13 -8.53
C ILE A 515 -7.72 2.03 -9.89
N LEU A 516 -6.55 1.40 -9.94
CA LEU A 516 -5.78 1.19 -11.16
C LEU A 516 -5.49 -0.29 -11.38
N TYR A 517 -5.28 -0.64 -12.63
CA TYR A 517 -4.96 -1.99 -13.07
C TYR A 517 -3.45 -2.13 -13.33
N ASN A 518 -2.83 -3.15 -12.75
CA ASN A 518 -1.42 -3.46 -12.91
C ASN A 518 -1.16 -4.15 -14.26
N ASN A 519 -0.55 -3.43 -15.18
CA ASN A 519 -0.14 -3.91 -16.51
C ASN A 519 1.22 -4.63 -16.51
N GLY A 520 1.85 -4.76 -15.34
CA GLY A 520 3.15 -5.37 -15.18
C GLY A 520 4.32 -4.46 -15.54
N LYS A 521 5.51 -5.01 -15.41
CA LYS A 521 6.76 -4.31 -15.69
C LYS A 521 6.94 -4.08 -17.20
N LYS A 522 7.31 -2.87 -17.57
CA LYS A 522 7.57 -2.43 -18.94
C LYS A 522 8.98 -1.90 -19.08
N THR A 523 9.43 -1.81 -20.31
CA THR A 523 10.73 -1.21 -20.63
C THR A 523 10.50 0.01 -21.52
N SER A 524 10.98 1.16 -21.07
CA SER A 524 10.99 2.39 -21.85
C SER A 524 12.12 2.38 -22.87
N SER A 525 11.89 2.97 -24.03
CA SER A 525 12.93 3.17 -25.06
C SER A 525 14.01 4.15 -24.60
N ASN A 526 13.70 5.02 -23.66
CA ASN A 526 14.63 5.99 -23.08
C ASN A 526 14.79 5.71 -21.59
N SER A 527 16.01 5.86 -21.08
CA SER A 527 16.23 5.80 -19.64
C SER A 527 15.65 7.04 -18.95
N TYR A 528 15.23 6.86 -17.73
CA TYR A 528 14.94 7.96 -16.82
C TYR A 528 15.85 7.86 -15.60
N PHE A 529 15.95 8.93 -14.87
CA PHE A 529 16.86 9.04 -13.75
C PHE A 529 16.10 8.90 -12.44
N ILE A 530 16.44 7.85 -11.66
CA ILE A 530 15.85 7.57 -10.36
C ILE A 530 16.87 7.93 -9.26
N PRO A 531 16.52 8.78 -8.27
CA PRO A 531 17.44 9.11 -7.19
C PRO A 531 17.57 7.95 -6.19
N GLU A 532 18.69 7.92 -5.49
CA GLU A 532 18.86 7.12 -4.29
C GLU A 532 18.03 7.68 -3.13
N ALA A 533 17.76 6.86 -2.10
CA ALA A 533 16.93 7.24 -0.96
C ALA A 533 17.37 8.56 -0.28
N ASN A 534 18.66 8.89 -0.28
CA ASN A 534 19.21 10.09 0.33
C ASN A 534 19.57 11.21 -0.68
N GLY A 535 19.12 11.11 -1.93
CA GLY A 535 19.28 12.16 -2.94
C GLY A 535 20.70 12.44 -3.41
N VAL A 536 21.66 11.57 -3.12
CA VAL A 536 23.08 11.84 -3.36
C VAL A 536 23.62 11.16 -4.61
N ALA A 537 23.14 9.97 -4.93
CA ALA A 537 23.45 9.29 -6.18
C ALA A 537 22.18 9.10 -6.99
N ALA A 538 22.34 8.95 -8.28
CA ALA A 538 21.20 8.74 -9.15
C ALA A 538 21.54 7.68 -10.17
N PHE A 539 20.60 6.82 -10.43
CA PHE A 539 20.72 5.64 -11.26
C PHE A 539 19.89 5.80 -12.53
N GLN A 540 20.37 5.28 -13.65
CA GLN A 540 19.61 5.25 -14.89
C GLN A 540 18.77 3.97 -14.93
N GLN A 541 17.45 4.13 -14.99
CA GLN A 541 16.49 3.06 -15.09
C GLN A 541 15.79 3.09 -16.46
N THR A 542 15.53 1.94 -17.02
CA THR A 542 14.73 1.78 -18.26
C THR A 542 13.45 0.99 -18.01
N GLU A 543 13.36 0.28 -16.91
CA GLU A 543 12.18 -0.47 -16.52
C GLU A 543 11.28 0.37 -15.60
N TYR A 544 9.99 0.13 -15.66
CA TYR A 544 9.00 0.75 -14.77
C TYR A 544 7.78 -0.15 -14.65
N LEU A 545 7.05 -0.01 -13.55
CA LEU A 545 5.77 -0.67 -13.36
C LEU A 545 4.67 0.22 -13.94
N GLU A 546 3.96 -0.30 -14.94
CA GLU A 546 2.87 0.41 -15.60
C GLU A 546 1.53 0.06 -14.93
N PHE A 547 0.85 1.09 -14.45
CA PHE A 547 -0.55 1.00 -14.06
C PHE A 547 -1.41 1.78 -15.07
N SER A 548 -2.62 1.31 -15.28
CA SER A 548 -3.57 2.01 -16.13
C SER A 548 -4.96 1.96 -15.51
N HIS A 549 -5.81 2.85 -15.97
CA HIS A 549 -7.23 2.85 -15.63
C HIS A 549 -7.99 1.72 -16.35
N LEU A 550 -7.38 1.12 -17.37
CA LEU A 550 -7.97 0.15 -18.28
C LEU A 550 -7.29 -1.20 -18.18
N HIS A 551 -8.01 -2.25 -18.57
CA HIS A 551 -7.45 -3.57 -18.82
C HIS A 551 -6.42 -3.51 -19.96
N THR A 552 -5.29 -4.19 -19.82
CA THR A 552 -4.15 -4.18 -20.76
C THR A 552 -4.48 -4.48 -22.21
N ALA A 553 -5.45 -5.36 -22.45
CA ALA A 553 -5.82 -5.76 -23.80
C ALA A 553 -6.48 -4.65 -24.62
N LEU A 554 -6.86 -3.57 -23.99
CA LEU A 554 -7.65 -2.48 -24.57
C LEU A 554 -6.89 -1.17 -24.54
N ALA A 555 -5.58 -1.27 -24.55
CA ALA A 555 -4.68 -0.15 -24.47
C ALA A 555 -5.08 1.00 -25.40
N ILE A 556 -5.17 2.18 -24.83
CA ILE A 556 -4.99 3.51 -25.46
C ILE A 556 -5.93 3.86 -26.63
N ALA A 557 -6.18 2.97 -27.58
CA ALA A 557 -7.02 3.27 -28.75
C ALA A 557 -8.50 3.42 -28.40
N ASP A 558 -8.96 2.65 -27.41
CA ASP A 558 -10.36 2.61 -26.96
C ASP A 558 -10.48 3.05 -25.51
N SER A 559 -9.61 3.93 -25.09
CA SER A 559 -9.45 4.33 -23.68
C SER A 559 -10.70 4.96 -23.04
N LEU A 560 -11.65 5.37 -23.84
CA LEU A 560 -12.88 5.99 -23.38
C LEU A 560 -14.01 5.00 -23.17
N ASP A 561 -13.98 3.87 -23.88
CA ASP A 561 -15.09 2.92 -23.91
C ASP A 561 -14.92 1.76 -22.91
N PHE A 562 -13.73 1.58 -22.36
CA PHE A 562 -13.43 0.44 -21.51
C PHE A 562 -12.78 0.84 -20.19
N ASN A 563 -13.62 1.04 -19.23
CA ASN A 563 -13.25 0.90 -17.84
C ASN A 563 -13.64 -0.51 -17.39
N PHE A 564 -12.68 -1.28 -16.88
CA PHE A 564 -12.90 -2.67 -16.48
C PHE A 564 -14.14 -2.83 -15.60
N GLY A 565 -14.30 -1.96 -14.60
CA GLY A 565 -15.42 -1.98 -13.70
C GLY A 565 -16.74 -1.60 -14.34
N LEU A 566 -16.80 -0.49 -15.06
CA LEU A 566 -18.03 0.02 -15.67
C LEU A 566 -18.52 -0.87 -16.81
N HIS A 567 -17.62 -1.52 -17.55
CA HIS A 567 -18.02 -2.45 -18.59
C HIS A 567 -18.81 -3.64 -18.02
N GLN A 568 -18.49 -4.11 -16.84
CA GLN A 568 -19.22 -5.17 -16.15
C GLN A 568 -20.65 -4.76 -15.77
N LEU A 569 -20.94 -3.47 -15.60
CA LEU A 569 -22.28 -2.98 -15.27
C LEU A 569 -23.27 -3.11 -16.44
N LEU A 570 -22.81 -3.22 -17.67
CA LEU A 570 -23.65 -3.31 -18.86
C LEU A 570 -23.95 -4.75 -19.31
N LEU A 571 -23.22 -5.72 -18.79
CA LEU A 571 -23.42 -7.15 -19.10
C LEU A 571 -24.35 -7.82 -18.10
#